data_e87b30599a80a72c7542b3340b3516d3
#
_entry.id   e87b30599a80a72c7542b3340b3516d3
#
_cell.length_a   1.000
_cell.length_b   1.000
_cell.length_c   1.000
_cell.angle_alpha   90.00
_cell.angle_beta   90.00
_cell.angle_gamma   90.00
#
_symmetry.space_group_name_H-M   'P 1'
#
loop_
_entity.id
_entity.type
_entity.pdbx_description
1 polymer ?
#
loop_
_entity_poly.entity_id
_entity_poly.type
_entity_poly.pdbx_seq_one_letter_code
_entity_poly.pdbx_strand_id
1 'polypeptide(L)'
;MEEPTIQLAYALDTFYFLISGALVMWMAAGFSMLEAGLVRAKNTAEILTKNVALFSIASIMYMVIGYGIMYPSGGNGIIPSINWTFMFGGDNSVEEVLAGDAYYSGMSDFFFQVVFVATAMSIVSGAVAERMRLWAFLLFAVIMTGFIYPVQGYWKWGGGFLDGLNFQDFAGSGIVHLCGASAALAGVLLLGARKGKYGKDGSINAIPGANMPLATLGTFILWLGWFGFNGGSQLIVSNISDANAVAAVFVNTNMAAAGGLVFALITARLIFGKADLTMALNGALAGLVAITAEPLTPTPLAATLIGGVGGIIVVFSIIALDKLRIDDPVGAISVHGVVGMWGLVAVPITNADAGIVPQLIGLVTIFAWVFITSLIVWLLIKLIMGIRVSEEEEYEGVDLGECGLEAYPEFVGSRGAGT
;
A
#
# COMPACT_ATOMS: atom_id res chain seq x y z
N MET A 1 3.79 -37.20 -10.25
CA MET A 1 3.99 -36.59 -11.59
C MET A 1 5.33 -37.09 -12.15
N GLU A 2 5.49 -37.14 -13.45
CA GLU A 2 6.81 -37.41 -14.03
C GLU A 2 7.76 -36.24 -13.77
N GLU A 3 9.06 -36.49 -13.60
CA GLU A 3 10.08 -35.49 -13.28
C GLU A 3 10.04 -34.26 -14.23
N PRO A 4 9.94 -34.39 -15.55
CA PRO A 4 9.85 -33.23 -16.44
C PRO A 4 8.62 -32.33 -16.16
N THR A 5 7.51 -32.92 -15.71
CA THR A 5 6.29 -32.18 -15.37
C THR A 5 6.48 -31.37 -14.09
N ILE A 6 7.18 -31.91 -13.09
CA ILE A 6 7.49 -31.20 -11.83
C ILE A 6 8.41 -30.02 -12.13
N GLN A 7 9.47 -30.23 -12.92
CA GLN A 7 10.40 -29.16 -13.29
C GLN A 7 9.71 -28.04 -14.09
N LEU A 8 8.81 -28.37 -15.01
CA LEU A 8 8.06 -27.37 -15.77
C LEU A 8 7.09 -26.59 -14.88
N ALA A 9 6.39 -27.26 -13.96
CA ALA A 9 5.51 -26.61 -13.00
C ALA A 9 6.27 -25.61 -12.12
N TYR A 10 7.40 -26.03 -11.55
CA TYR A 10 8.28 -25.18 -10.77
C TYR A 10 8.78 -23.96 -11.55
N ALA A 11 9.22 -24.16 -12.79
CA ALA A 11 9.69 -23.06 -13.65
C ALA A 11 8.56 -22.07 -13.96
N LEU A 12 7.34 -22.55 -14.22
CA LEU A 12 6.17 -21.72 -14.50
C LEU A 12 5.74 -20.92 -13.28
N ASP A 13 5.66 -21.54 -12.10
CA ASP A 13 5.28 -20.86 -10.86
C ASP A 13 6.35 -19.85 -10.43
N THR A 14 7.64 -20.19 -10.54
CA THR A 14 8.75 -19.23 -10.33
C THR A 14 8.65 -18.03 -11.26
N PHE A 15 8.44 -18.26 -12.56
CA PHE A 15 8.27 -17.18 -13.54
C PHE A 15 7.03 -16.33 -13.23
N TYR A 16 5.93 -16.96 -12.80
CA TYR A 16 4.71 -16.27 -12.42
C TYR A 16 4.93 -15.31 -11.22
N PHE A 17 5.67 -15.74 -10.20
CA PHE A 17 6.07 -14.88 -9.08
C PHE A 17 6.88 -13.67 -9.54
N LEU A 18 7.88 -13.90 -10.40
CA LEU A 18 8.75 -12.81 -10.90
C LEU A 18 7.96 -11.78 -11.72
N ILE A 19 7.09 -12.22 -12.61
CA ILE A 19 6.25 -11.31 -13.42
C ILE A 19 5.23 -10.58 -12.56
N SER A 20 4.58 -11.27 -11.62
CA SER A 20 3.65 -10.64 -10.68
C SER A 20 4.35 -9.63 -9.78
N GLY A 21 5.52 -9.98 -9.25
CA GLY A 21 6.37 -9.06 -8.48
C GLY A 21 6.81 -7.83 -9.30
N ALA A 22 7.15 -8.01 -10.57
CA ALA A 22 7.50 -6.90 -11.45
C ALA A 22 6.31 -5.95 -11.70
N LEU A 23 5.09 -6.49 -11.85
CA LEU A 23 3.88 -5.67 -11.94
C LEU A 23 3.62 -4.88 -10.65
N VAL A 24 3.83 -5.50 -9.48
CA VAL A 24 3.70 -4.79 -8.18
C VAL A 24 4.83 -3.77 -8.00
N MET A 25 6.08 -4.09 -8.39
CA MET A 25 7.16 -3.10 -8.41
C MET A 25 6.78 -1.86 -9.23
N TRP A 26 6.09 -2.05 -10.36
CA TRP A 26 5.62 -0.96 -11.21
C TRP A 26 4.62 -0.04 -10.49
N MET A 27 3.96 -0.51 -9.42
CA MET A 27 3.13 0.36 -8.56
C MET A 27 3.94 1.46 -7.86
N ALA A 28 5.25 1.30 -7.65
CA ALA A 28 6.10 2.38 -7.14
C ALA A 28 6.13 3.57 -8.11
N ALA A 29 6.15 3.32 -9.43
CA ALA A 29 5.97 4.38 -10.43
C ALA A 29 4.55 4.96 -10.38
N GLY A 30 3.53 4.13 -10.16
CA GLY A 30 2.14 4.55 -9.96
C GLY A 30 1.96 5.51 -8.79
N PHE A 31 2.49 5.17 -7.62
CA PHE A 31 2.51 6.05 -6.43
C PHE A 31 3.26 7.35 -6.73
N SER A 32 4.45 7.26 -7.33
CA SER A 32 5.24 8.43 -7.69
C SER A 32 4.44 9.41 -8.57
N MET A 33 3.76 8.90 -9.60
CA MET A 33 2.99 9.74 -10.52
C MET A 33 1.69 10.27 -9.89
N LEU A 34 0.98 9.43 -9.13
CA LEU A 34 -0.22 9.84 -8.41
C LEU A 34 0.10 10.96 -7.40
N GLU A 35 1.10 10.75 -6.57
CA GLU A 35 1.49 11.70 -5.53
C GLU A 35 2.06 12.99 -6.13
N ALA A 36 2.94 12.91 -7.15
CA ALA A 36 3.45 14.06 -7.86
C ALA A 36 2.34 14.88 -8.53
N GLY A 37 1.25 14.23 -8.96
CA GLY A 37 0.09 14.90 -9.50
C GLY A 37 -0.80 15.59 -8.45
N LEU A 38 -0.86 15.03 -7.24
CA LEU A 38 -1.74 15.48 -6.16
C LEU A 38 -1.08 16.46 -5.17
N VAL A 39 0.26 16.54 -5.12
CA VAL A 39 0.96 17.59 -4.37
C VAL A 39 1.07 18.88 -5.18
N ARG A 40 1.41 20.00 -4.51
CA ARG A 40 1.72 21.25 -5.19
C ARG A 40 3.06 21.15 -5.91
N ALA A 41 3.23 21.85 -7.04
CA ALA A 41 4.42 21.78 -7.92
C ALA A 41 5.75 21.97 -7.18
N LYS A 42 5.78 22.79 -6.14
CA LYS A 42 6.95 23.10 -5.30
C LYS A 42 7.34 21.99 -4.31
N ASN A 43 6.64 20.86 -4.33
CA ASN A 43 6.85 19.71 -3.45
C ASN A 43 6.97 18.40 -4.27
N THR A 44 7.18 18.51 -5.58
CA THR A 44 7.16 17.36 -6.51
C THR A 44 8.50 16.61 -6.50
N ALA A 45 9.63 17.31 -6.45
CA ALA A 45 10.95 16.66 -6.42
C ALA A 45 11.16 15.89 -5.11
N GLU A 46 10.72 16.45 -3.99
CA GLU A 46 10.82 15.80 -2.68
C GLU A 46 9.96 14.52 -2.63
N ILE A 47 8.71 14.57 -3.11
CA ILE A 47 7.84 13.37 -3.09
C ILE A 47 8.37 12.27 -4.01
N LEU A 48 8.96 12.61 -5.15
CA LEU A 48 9.62 11.64 -6.03
C LEU A 48 10.87 11.05 -5.39
N THR A 49 11.71 11.87 -4.75
CA THR A 49 12.89 11.42 -3.99
C THR A 49 12.47 10.46 -2.87
N LYS A 50 11.41 10.78 -2.17
CA LYS A 50 10.83 9.94 -1.11
C LYS A 50 10.42 8.57 -1.64
N ASN A 51 9.70 8.52 -2.79
CA ASN A 51 9.24 7.27 -3.39
C ASN A 51 10.41 6.37 -3.85
N VAL A 52 11.43 6.92 -4.50
CA VAL A 52 12.60 6.13 -4.93
C VAL A 52 13.40 5.62 -3.73
N ALA A 53 13.61 6.47 -2.72
CA ALA A 53 14.37 6.13 -1.54
C ALA A 53 13.66 5.09 -0.67
N LEU A 54 12.34 5.25 -0.43
CA LEU A 54 11.57 4.27 0.36
C LEU A 54 11.57 2.88 -0.27
N PHE A 55 11.47 2.78 -1.60
CA PHE A 55 11.51 1.50 -2.30
C PHE A 55 12.86 0.79 -2.09
N SER A 56 13.95 1.56 -2.22
CA SER A 56 15.30 1.03 -2.01
C SER A 56 15.54 0.62 -0.55
N ILE A 57 15.09 1.43 0.41
CA ILE A 57 15.17 1.11 1.85
C ILE A 57 14.35 -0.13 2.17
N ALA A 58 13.13 -0.22 1.67
CA ALA A 58 12.27 -1.40 1.85
C ALA A 58 12.97 -2.67 1.35
N SER A 59 13.56 -2.61 0.15
CA SER A 59 14.29 -3.74 -0.44
C SER A 59 15.46 -4.19 0.43
N ILE A 60 16.25 -3.25 0.93
CA ILE A 60 17.42 -3.56 1.79
C ILE A 60 16.97 -4.07 3.17
N MET A 61 16.05 -3.37 3.83
CA MET A 61 15.64 -3.72 5.19
C MET A 61 14.87 -5.04 5.24
N TYR A 62 14.05 -5.30 4.22
CA TYR A 62 13.35 -6.58 4.13
C TYR A 62 14.31 -7.74 3.87
N MET A 63 15.35 -7.54 3.04
CA MET A 63 16.42 -8.53 2.85
C MET A 63 17.19 -8.79 4.13
N VAL A 64 17.59 -7.73 4.85
CA VAL A 64 18.48 -7.86 6.02
C VAL A 64 17.76 -8.53 7.19
N ILE A 65 16.50 -8.21 7.44
CA ILE A 65 15.80 -8.70 8.63
C ILE A 65 14.32 -9.03 8.38
N GLY A 66 13.62 -8.25 7.54
CA GLY A 66 12.16 -8.33 7.43
C GLY A 66 11.67 -9.67 6.93
N TYR A 67 12.29 -10.23 5.89
CA TYR A 67 11.92 -11.54 5.35
C TYR A 67 12.07 -12.65 6.38
N GLY A 68 13.19 -12.63 7.13
CA GLY A 68 13.43 -13.60 8.19
C GLY A 68 12.50 -13.47 9.41
N ILE A 69 11.91 -12.30 9.65
CA ILE A 69 10.85 -12.10 10.65
C ILE A 69 9.52 -12.64 10.12
N MET A 70 9.19 -12.34 8.86
CA MET A 70 7.88 -12.67 8.28
C MET A 70 7.73 -14.16 7.99
N TYR A 71 8.81 -14.81 7.54
CA TYR A 71 8.90 -16.24 7.25
C TYR A 71 9.97 -16.92 8.11
N PRO A 72 9.72 -17.02 9.43
CA PRO A 72 10.71 -17.59 10.36
C PRO A 72 10.80 -19.11 10.21
N SER A 73 11.93 -19.67 10.62
CA SER A 73 12.10 -21.13 10.76
C SER A 73 11.38 -21.70 11.98
N GLY A 74 10.71 -20.86 12.78
CA GLY A 74 9.98 -21.24 13.98
C GLY A 74 9.37 -20.02 14.67
N GLY A 75 8.73 -20.21 15.81
CA GLY A 75 8.05 -19.15 16.57
C GLY A 75 6.91 -19.72 17.40
N ASN A 76 6.25 -18.88 18.19
CA ASN A 76 5.12 -19.28 19.01
C ASN A 76 3.75 -18.78 18.47
N GLY A 77 3.71 -18.40 17.20
CA GLY A 77 2.54 -17.84 16.52
C GLY A 77 2.36 -16.33 16.74
N ILE A 78 2.92 -15.74 17.79
CA ILE A 78 2.87 -14.29 18.09
C ILE A 78 4.24 -13.64 17.88
N ILE A 79 5.29 -14.24 18.44
CA ILE A 79 6.67 -13.76 18.32
C ILE A 79 7.41 -14.67 17.34
N PRO A 80 7.83 -14.15 16.17
CA PRO A 80 8.62 -14.90 15.22
C PRO A 80 10.04 -15.16 15.74
N SER A 81 10.62 -16.29 15.41
CA SER A 81 12.07 -16.46 15.47
C SER A 81 12.70 -15.82 14.23
N ILE A 82 13.79 -15.07 14.37
CA ILE A 82 14.39 -14.39 13.22
C ILE A 82 15.25 -15.40 12.45
N ASN A 83 14.95 -15.56 11.16
CA ASN A 83 15.79 -16.34 10.24
C ASN A 83 16.72 -15.38 9.47
N TRP A 84 18.02 -15.50 9.70
CA TRP A 84 19.04 -14.65 9.07
C TRP A 84 19.61 -15.23 7.78
N THR A 85 19.21 -16.45 7.37
CA THR A 85 19.90 -17.19 6.29
C THR A 85 19.67 -16.59 4.92
N PHE A 86 18.50 -15.99 4.67
CA PHE A 86 18.16 -15.48 3.36
C PHE A 86 19.20 -14.48 2.79
N MET A 87 19.70 -13.54 3.61
CA MET A 87 20.63 -12.51 3.14
C MET A 87 21.99 -13.05 2.66
N PHE A 88 22.32 -14.30 2.98
CA PHE A 88 23.55 -14.95 2.52
C PHE A 88 23.37 -15.73 1.22
N GLY A 89 22.20 -15.70 0.65
CA GLY A 89 21.86 -16.39 -0.60
C GLY A 89 21.50 -17.85 -0.39
N GLY A 90 21.17 -18.50 -1.47
CA GLY A 90 20.68 -19.87 -1.52
C GLY A 90 19.29 -19.93 -2.11
N ASP A 91 18.97 -21.08 -2.69
CA ASP A 91 17.63 -21.38 -3.21
C ASP A 91 17.42 -22.89 -3.09
N ASN A 92 16.25 -23.37 -3.47
CA ASN A 92 15.88 -24.78 -3.41
C ASN A 92 16.80 -25.65 -4.29
N SER A 93 17.23 -26.77 -3.78
CA SER A 93 17.97 -27.78 -4.56
C SER A 93 17.03 -28.53 -5.52
N VAL A 94 17.61 -29.17 -6.53
CA VAL A 94 16.85 -30.02 -7.46
C VAL A 94 16.16 -31.17 -6.72
N GLU A 95 16.83 -31.73 -5.72
CA GLU A 95 16.32 -32.82 -4.89
C GLU A 95 15.10 -32.38 -4.09
N GLU A 96 15.10 -31.19 -3.48
CA GLU A 96 13.96 -30.64 -2.73
C GLU A 96 12.76 -30.41 -3.66
N VAL A 97 13.00 -29.86 -4.85
CA VAL A 97 11.93 -29.63 -5.84
C VAL A 97 11.33 -30.97 -6.31
N LEU A 98 12.15 -31.96 -6.62
CA LEU A 98 11.66 -33.29 -7.05
C LEU A 98 10.98 -34.07 -5.92
N ALA A 99 11.36 -33.83 -4.65
CA ALA A 99 10.67 -34.37 -3.49
C ALA A 99 9.28 -33.74 -3.26
N GLY A 100 9.02 -32.56 -3.83
CA GLY A 100 7.78 -31.81 -3.64
C GLY A 100 7.81 -30.89 -2.41
N ASP A 101 8.99 -30.64 -1.87
CA ASP A 101 9.19 -29.75 -0.70
C ASP A 101 9.12 -28.27 -1.09
N ALA A 102 9.32 -27.96 -2.39
CA ALA A 102 9.21 -26.62 -2.93
C ALA A 102 8.59 -26.63 -4.34
N TYR A 103 7.72 -25.64 -4.63
CA TYR A 103 7.06 -25.52 -5.92
C TYR A 103 7.37 -24.20 -6.66
N TYR A 104 8.13 -23.30 -6.02
CA TYR A 104 8.71 -22.08 -6.60
C TYR A 104 10.04 -21.74 -5.92
N SER A 105 10.84 -20.88 -6.58
CA SER A 105 12.12 -20.38 -6.06
C SER A 105 11.91 -19.47 -4.86
N GLY A 106 12.66 -19.68 -3.76
CA GLY A 106 12.67 -18.79 -2.60
C GLY A 106 13.11 -17.36 -2.94
N MET A 107 13.99 -17.19 -3.95
CA MET A 107 14.36 -15.87 -4.45
C MET A 107 13.19 -15.18 -5.16
N SER A 108 12.34 -15.92 -5.87
CA SER A 108 11.15 -15.36 -6.50
C SER A 108 10.08 -14.95 -5.49
N ASP A 109 9.92 -15.72 -4.40
CA ASP A 109 9.06 -15.35 -3.29
C ASP A 109 9.54 -14.06 -2.61
N PHE A 110 10.83 -13.99 -2.26
CA PHE A 110 11.39 -12.76 -1.70
C PHE A 110 11.10 -11.54 -2.58
N PHE A 111 11.35 -11.65 -3.89
CA PHE A 111 11.10 -10.54 -4.82
C PHE A 111 9.63 -10.15 -4.86
N PHE A 112 8.71 -11.13 -4.84
CA PHE A 112 7.28 -10.89 -4.78
C PHE A 112 6.85 -10.24 -3.46
N GLN A 113 7.39 -10.69 -2.32
CA GLN A 113 7.03 -10.17 -1.01
C GLN A 113 7.58 -8.76 -0.72
N VAL A 114 8.81 -8.47 -1.15
CA VAL A 114 9.44 -7.16 -0.87
C VAL A 114 8.68 -5.98 -1.49
N VAL A 115 8.06 -6.18 -2.64
CA VAL A 115 7.28 -5.12 -3.31
C VAL A 115 5.97 -4.80 -2.58
N PHE A 116 5.42 -5.73 -1.80
CA PHE A 116 4.28 -5.49 -0.90
C PHE A 116 4.69 -4.66 0.31
N VAL A 117 5.86 -4.93 0.87
CA VAL A 117 6.45 -4.14 1.96
C VAL A 117 6.67 -2.69 1.51
N ALA A 118 7.24 -2.51 0.32
CA ALA A 118 7.43 -1.19 -0.28
C ALA A 118 6.08 -0.48 -0.51
N THR A 119 5.05 -1.20 -0.97
CA THR A 119 3.71 -0.66 -1.16
C THR A 119 3.10 -0.14 0.14
N ALA A 120 3.22 -0.89 1.25
CA ALA A 120 2.73 -0.43 2.55
C ALA A 120 3.42 0.88 2.99
N MET A 121 4.72 1.03 2.71
CA MET A 121 5.47 2.27 3.01
C MET A 121 5.09 3.42 2.06
N SER A 122 4.79 3.13 0.78
CA SER A 122 4.32 4.14 -0.18
C SER A 122 3.00 4.79 0.23
N ILE A 123 2.11 4.05 0.91
CA ILE A 123 0.86 4.61 1.46
C ILE A 123 1.15 5.72 2.47
N VAL A 124 2.22 5.59 3.26
CA VAL A 124 2.63 6.60 4.24
C VAL A 124 3.11 7.87 3.56
N SER A 125 3.83 7.76 2.42
CA SER A 125 4.49 8.90 1.77
C SER A 125 3.49 9.99 1.36
N GLY A 126 2.38 9.62 0.74
CA GLY A 126 1.35 10.55 0.30
C GLY A 126 0.61 11.23 1.45
N ALA A 127 0.32 10.51 2.53
CA ALA A 127 -0.39 11.05 3.68
C ALA A 127 0.39 12.15 4.43
N VAL A 128 1.72 12.07 4.45
CA VAL A 128 2.60 13.04 5.14
C VAL A 128 3.22 14.07 4.20
N ALA A 129 2.84 14.05 2.92
CA ALA A 129 3.41 14.91 1.88
C ALA A 129 3.36 16.40 2.21
N GLU A 130 4.27 17.16 1.58
CA GLU A 130 4.40 18.62 1.61
C GLU A 130 4.91 19.25 2.93
N ARG A 131 4.99 18.49 4.06
CA ARG A 131 5.35 19.07 5.36
C ARG A 131 6.22 18.18 6.25
N MET A 132 6.50 16.94 5.87
CA MET A 132 7.38 16.05 6.62
C MET A 132 8.82 16.19 6.14
N ARG A 133 9.78 16.21 7.08
CA ARG A 133 11.21 16.14 6.77
C ARG A 133 11.55 14.81 6.09
N LEU A 134 12.28 14.87 4.99
CA LEU A 134 12.69 13.70 4.20
C LEU A 134 13.43 12.67 5.06
N TRP A 135 14.46 13.09 5.81
CA TRP A 135 15.27 12.16 6.61
C TRP A 135 14.50 11.52 7.77
N ALA A 136 13.54 12.23 8.36
CA ALA A 136 12.65 11.65 9.36
C ALA A 136 11.75 10.55 8.76
N PHE A 137 11.23 10.79 7.56
CA PHE A 137 10.47 9.80 6.81
C PHE A 137 11.31 8.57 6.45
N LEU A 138 12.54 8.77 5.97
CA LEU A 138 13.43 7.66 5.59
C LEU A 138 13.84 6.81 6.81
N LEU A 139 14.06 7.43 7.97
CA LEU A 139 14.32 6.70 9.21
C LEU A 139 13.11 5.86 9.65
N PHE A 140 11.90 6.41 9.49
CA PHE A 140 10.69 5.63 9.74
C PHE A 140 10.56 4.45 8.76
N ALA A 141 10.89 4.66 7.48
CA ALA A 141 10.87 3.60 6.47
C ALA A 141 11.74 2.40 6.86
N VAL A 142 12.94 2.65 7.44
CA VAL A 142 13.83 1.58 7.95
C VAL A 142 13.10 0.69 8.97
N ILE A 143 12.42 1.31 9.94
CA ILE A 143 11.77 0.57 11.03
C ILE A 143 10.46 -0.09 10.56
N MET A 144 9.69 0.63 9.72
CA MET A 144 8.43 0.12 9.19
C MET A 144 8.65 -1.14 8.35
N THR A 145 9.62 -1.10 7.43
CA THR A 145 9.85 -2.17 6.45
C THR A 145 10.70 -3.31 7.01
N GLY A 146 11.58 -3.02 7.98
CA GLY A 146 12.39 -4.04 8.64
C GLY A 146 11.70 -4.74 9.81
N PHE A 147 10.72 -4.10 10.46
CA PHE A 147 10.16 -4.63 11.70
C PHE A 147 8.63 -4.55 11.79
N ILE A 148 8.01 -3.36 11.67
CA ILE A 148 6.58 -3.21 11.98
C ILE A 148 5.71 -4.05 11.02
N TYR A 149 5.95 -3.93 9.72
CA TYR A 149 5.25 -4.69 8.70
C TYR A 149 5.53 -6.20 8.80
N PRO A 150 6.79 -6.67 8.87
CA PRO A 150 7.08 -8.10 8.90
C PRO A 150 6.46 -8.84 10.07
N VAL A 151 6.39 -8.24 11.25
CA VAL A 151 5.79 -8.87 12.44
C VAL A 151 4.31 -9.18 12.22
N GLN A 152 3.53 -8.23 11.71
CA GLN A 152 2.11 -8.48 11.47
C GLN A 152 1.88 -9.35 10.22
N GLY A 153 2.78 -9.29 9.23
CA GLY A 153 2.80 -10.21 8.10
C GLY A 153 3.00 -11.68 8.53
N TYR A 154 3.89 -11.92 9.49
CA TYR A 154 4.08 -13.23 10.11
C TYR A 154 2.78 -13.79 10.69
N TRP A 155 1.97 -12.96 11.33
CA TRP A 155 0.75 -13.45 12.00
C TRP A 155 -0.26 -14.11 11.07
N LYS A 156 -0.29 -13.73 9.77
CA LYS A 156 -1.14 -14.38 8.77
C LYS A 156 -0.30 -15.15 7.75
N TRP A 157 0.51 -14.47 6.95
CA TRP A 157 1.19 -15.09 5.81
C TRP A 157 2.38 -15.97 6.23
N GLY A 158 2.99 -15.70 7.38
CA GLY A 158 4.04 -16.53 7.97
C GLY A 158 3.53 -17.67 8.87
N GLY A 159 2.23 -17.98 8.86
CA GLY A 159 1.64 -19.09 9.64
C GLY A 159 1.49 -18.80 11.14
N GLY A 160 1.38 -17.52 11.53
CA GLY A 160 1.19 -17.11 12.91
C GLY A 160 -0.26 -17.27 13.41
N PHE A 161 -0.59 -16.62 14.53
CA PHE A 161 -1.85 -16.86 15.24
C PHE A 161 -3.10 -16.40 14.48
N LEU A 162 -3.02 -15.40 13.62
CA LEU A 162 -4.16 -14.97 12.80
C LEU A 162 -4.49 -16.02 11.74
N ASP A 163 -3.49 -16.70 11.19
CA ASP A 163 -3.68 -17.81 10.29
C ASP A 163 -4.38 -18.97 11.02
N GLY A 164 -3.90 -19.31 12.23
CA GLY A 164 -4.51 -20.32 13.10
C GLY A 164 -5.96 -20.00 13.52
N LEU A 165 -6.37 -18.72 13.49
CA LEU A 165 -7.74 -18.28 13.72
C LEU A 165 -8.61 -18.28 12.47
N ASN A 166 -8.08 -18.69 11.31
CA ASN A 166 -8.74 -18.63 10.01
C ASN A 166 -9.09 -17.18 9.57
N PHE A 167 -8.26 -16.20 9.95
CA PHE A 167 -8.34 -14.86 9.38
C PHE A 167 -7.99 -14.93 7.89
N GLN A 168 -8.82 -14.36 7.03
CA GLN A 168 -8.62 -14.35 5.59
C GLN A 168 -8.24 -12.94 5.11
N ASP A 169 -7.11 -12.85 4.43
CA ASP A 169 -6.64 -11.64 3.77
C ASP A 169 -5.74 -12.06 2.60
N PHE A 170 -6.38 -12.37 1.47
CA PHE A 170 -5.79 -13.04 0.31
C PHE A 170 -4.55 -12.31 -0.20
N ALA A 171 -4.69 -11.02 -0.47
CA ALA A 171 -3.61 -10.21 -1.00
C ALA A 171 -3.26 -8.97 -0.13
N GLY A 172 -3.95 -8.71 1.00
CA GLY A 172 -3.51 -7.72 1.97
C GLY A 172 -4.32 -6.45 2.08
N SER A 173 -5.67 -6.49 2.03
CA SER A 173 -6.47 -5.32 2.45
C SER A 173 -6.12 -4.87 3.88
N GLY A 174 -5.83 -5.83 4.76
CA GLY A 174 -5.33 -5.60 6.12
C GLY A 174 -3.82 -5.47 6.17
N ILE A 175 -3.13 -6.54 5.78
CA ILE A 175 -1.68 -6.70 5.95
C ILE A 175 -0.88 -5.61 5.22
N VAL A 176 -1.34 -5.13 4.08
CA VAL A 176 -0.67 -4.06 3.32
C VAL A 176 -1.36 -2.72 3.50
N HIS A 177 -2.64 -2.65 3.14
CA HIS A 177 -3.34 -1.38 3.01
C HIS A 177 -3.71 -0.78 4.36
N LEU A 178 -4.38 -1.52 5.25
CA LEU A 178 -4.69 -1.04 6.60
C LEU A 178 -3.39 -0.81 7.40
N CYS A 179 -2.37 -1.62 7.20
CA CYS A 179 -1.06 -1.45 7.81
C CYS A 179 -0.44 -0.09 7.41
N GLY A 180 -0.28 0.18 6.12
CA GLY A 180 0.26 1.45 5.64
C GLY A 180 -0.55 2.66 6.11
N ALA A 181 -1.87 2.57 6.04
CA ALA A 181 -2.76 3.65 6.48
C ALA A 181 -2.75 3.89 8.00
N SER A 182 -2.58 2.84 8.81
CA SER A 182 -2.46 2.97 10.27
C SER A 182 -1.16 3.67 10.67
N ALA A 183 -0.06 3.34 9.99
CA ALA A 183 1.23 4.01 10.16
C ALA A 183 1.17 5.48 9.69
N ALA A 184 0.48 5.73 8.58
CA ALA A 184 0.22 7.07 8.05
C ALA A 184 -0.60 7.92 9.03
N LEU A 185 -1.70 7.37 9.56
CA LEU A 185 -2.55 8.05 10.54
C LEU A 185 -1.76 8.47 11.78
N ALA A 186 -0.94 7.58 12.34
CA ALA A 186 -0.09 7.88 13.49
C ALA A 186 0.86 9.06 13.18
N GLY A 187 1.49 9.05 11.99
CA GLY A 187 2.36 10.12 11.52
C GLY A 187 1.62 11.45 11.34
N VAL A 188 0.47 11.44 10.66
CA VAL A 188 -0.35 12.63 10.40
C VAL A 188 -0.83 13.30 11.68
N LEU A 189 -1.25 12.52 12.69
CA LEU A 189 -1.69 13.07 13.99
C LEU A 189 -0.56 13.79 14.74
N LEU A 190 0.67 13.31 14.66
CA LEU A 190 1.84 13.94 15.29
C LEU A 190 2.40 15.11 14.48
N LEU A 191 2.25 15.07 13.15
CA LEU A 191 2.75 16.04 12.20
C LEU A 191 1.84 17.28 12.12
N GLY A 192 0.53 17.06 12.17
CA GLY A 192 -0.49 18.09 12.00
C GLY A 192 -0.78 18.41 10.52
N ALA A 193 -1.75 19.29 10.32
CA ALA A 193 -2.21 19.69 8.99
C ALA A 193 -1.23 20.65 8.29
N ARG A 194 -1.29 20.68 6.94
CA ARG A 194 -0.58 21.68 6.13
C ARG A 194 -1.04 23.10 6.48
N LYS A 195 -0.12 24.04 6.40
CA LYS A 195 -0.43 25.45 6.66
C LYS A 195 -1.51 25.95 5.71
N GLY A 196 -2.52 26.61 6.27
CA GLY A 196 -3.66 27.13 5.53
C GLY A 196 -4.75 26.12 5.17
N LYS A 197 -4.59 24.81 5.46
CA LYS A 197 -5.62 23.81 5.20
C LYS A 197 -6.90 24.07 6.00
N TYR A 198 -6.77 24.43 7.27
CA TYR A 198 -7.90 24.74 8.15
C TYR A 198 -7.82 26.16 8.68
N GLY A 199 -8.84 26.97 8.40
CA GLY A 199 -8.94 28.33 8.88
C GLY A 199 -9.30 28.42 10.37
N LYS A 200 -8.97 29.57 10.98
CA LYS A 200 -9.33 29.87 12.38
C LYS A 200 -10.85 30.01 12.57
N ASP A 201 -11.55 30.37 11.52
CA ASP A 201 -13.01 30.48 11.43
C ASP A 201 -13.72 29.13 11.23
N GLY A 202 -12.96 28.04 11.17
CA GLY A 202 -13.48 26.70 10.94
C GLY A 202 -13.57 26.31 9.46
N SER A 203 -13.16 27.17 8.54
CA SER A 203 -13.14 26.87 7.10
C SER A 203 -12.17 25.73 6.76
N ILE A 204 -12.52 24.95 5.75
CA ILE A 204 -11.69 23.91 5.15
C ILE A 204 -11.29 24.40 3.77
N ASN A 205 -10.01 24.67 3.58
CA ASN A 205 -9.49 25.20 2.32
C ASN A 205 -8.99 24.07 1.43
N ALA A 206 -9.42 24.07 0.16
CA ALA A 206 -8.89 23.16 -0.83
C ALA A 206 -7.42 23.50 -1.14
N ILE A 207 -6.57 22.48 -1.16
CA ILE A 207 -5.18 22.59 -1.65
C ILE A 207 -5.09 21.67 -2.86
N PRO A 208 -5.34 22.17 -4.09
CA PRO A 208 -5.38 21.33 -5.28
C PRO A 208 -3.98 20.83 -5.65
N GLY A 209 -3.94 19.64 -6.22
CA GLY A 209 -2.73 19.08 -6.82
C GLY A 209 -2.30 19.82 -8.08
N ALA A 210 -1.03 19.73 -8.42
CA ALA A 210 -0.42 20.48 -9.51
C ALA A 210 -0.71 19.89 -10.90
N ASN A 211 -0.95 18.57 -11.01
CA ASN A 211 -0.99 17.90 -12.33
C ASN A 211 -1.97 16.71 -12.35
N MET A 212 -3.21 16.98 -12.71
CA MET A 212 -4.25 15.94 -12.80
C MET A 212 -3.99 14.87 -13.87
N PRO A 213 -3.45 15.18 -15.08
CA PRO A 213 -3.02 14.14 -16.02
C PRO A 213 -2.02 13.15 -15.41
N LEU A 214 -1.06 13.64 -14.63
CA LEU A 214 -0.06 12.79 -13.96
C LEU A 214 -0.70 11.93 -12.87
N ALA A 215 -1.60 12.50 -12.06
CA ALA A 215 -2.36 11.75 -11.07
C ALA A 215 -3.21 10.64 -11.72
N THR A 216 -3.83 10.93 -12.85
CA THR A 216 -4.61 9.95 -13.61
C THR A 216 -3.73 8.83 -14.15
N LEU A 217 -2.57 9.15 -14.73
CA LEU A 217 -1.59 8.16 -15.19
C LEU A 217 -1.14 7.27 -14.03
N GLY A 218 -0.81 7.87 -12.88
CA GLY A 218 -0.42 7.14 -11.67
C GLY A 218 -1.50 6.14 -11.22
N THR A 219 -2.77 6.54 -11.25
CA THR A 219 -3.88 5.64 -10.92
C THR A 219 -3.97 4.45 -11.87
N PHE A 220 -3.80 4.64 -13.19
CA PHE A 220 -3.81 3.53 -14.15
C PHE A 220 -2.60 2.59 -13.99
N ILE A 221 -1.42 3.13 -13.65
CA ILE A 221 -0.25 2.32 -13.35
C ILE A 221 -0.48 1.48 -12.08
N LEU A 222 -1.07 2.06 -11.03
CA LEU A 222 -1.48 1.32 -9.83
C LEU A 222 -2.49 0.22 -10.16
N TRP A 223 -3.50 0.53 -10.96
CA TRP A 223 -4.50 -0.45 -11.40
C TRP A 223 -3.86 -1.61 -12.18
N LEU A 224 -2.96 -1.32 -13.11
CA LEU A 224 -2.20 -2.34 -13.83
C LEU A 224 -1.38 -3.23 -12.87
N GLY A 225 -0.66 -2.61 -11.93
CA GLY A 225 0.13 -3.34 -10.93
C GLY A 225 -0.72 -4.23 -10.01
N TRP A 226 -1.98 -3.85 -9.81
CA TRP A 226 -2.92 -4.62 -8.98
C TRP A 226 -3.28 -5.99 -9.55
N PHE A 227 -3.15 -6.19 -10.85
CA PHE A 227 -3.26 -7.53 -11.44
C PHE A 227 -2.13 -8.45 -10.97
N GLY A 228 -0.90 -7.94 -10.85
CA GLY A 228 0.19 -8.67 -10.20
C GLY A 228 -0.03 -8.83 -8.69
N PHE A 229 -0.53 -7.78 -8.04
CA PHE A 229 -0.78 -7.76 -6.59
C PHE A 229 -1.78 -8.84 -6.17
N ASN A 230 -2.98 -8.81 -6.73
CA ASN A 230 -4.03 -9.78 -6.41
C ASN A 230 -3.81 -11.12 -7.14
N GLY A 231 -3.50 -11.10 -8.43
CA GLY A 231 -3.29 -12.31 -9.21
C GLY A 231 -2.12 -13.13 -8.73
N GLY A 232 -0.97 -12.47 -8.49
CA GLY A 232 0.23 -13.14 -7.97
C GLY A 232 0.02 -13.79 -6.61
N SER A 233 -0.91 -13.26 -5.79
CA SER A 233 -1.25 -13.82 -4.48
C SER A 233 -2.03 -15.14 -4.53
N GLN A 234 -2.39 -15.64 -5.74
CA GLN A 234 -2.80 -17.04 -5.92
C GLN A 234 -1.62 -18.00 -5.72
N LEU A 235 -0.40 -17.51 -5.87
CA LEU A 235 0.88 -18.18 -5.63
C LEU A 235 1.23 -19.29 -6.62
N ILE A 236 0.26 -19.91 -7.28
CA ILE A 236 0.41 -21.05 -8.20
C ILE A 236 -0.38 -20.75 -9.48
N VAL A 237 0.18 -21.14 -10.64
CA VAL A 237 -0.51 -21.05 -11.94
C VAL A 237 -0.33 -22.33 -12.79
N SER A 238 0.51 -23.25 -12.34
CA SER A 238 0.98 -24.41 -13.10
C SER A 238 -0.03 -25.55 -13.30
N ASN A 239 -1.28 -25.36 -12.88
CA ASN A 239 -2.35 -26.31 -13.10
C ASN A 239 -3.66 -25.63 -13.52
N ILE A 240 -4.63 -26.40 -14.02
CA ILE A 240 -5.89 -25.87 -14.57
C ILE A 240 -6.71 -25.11 -13.52
N SER A 241 -6.79 -25.63 -12.30
CA SER A 241 -7.58 -25.02 -11.23
C SER A 241 -7.03 -23.64 -10.87
N ASP A 242 -5.72 -23.55 -10.62
CA ASP A 242 -5.08 -22.31 -10.22
C ASP A 242 -4.99 -21.31 -11.37
N ALA A 243 -4.79 -21.77 -12.61
CA ALA A 243 -4.86 -20.90 -13.79
C ALA A 243 -6.25 -20.25 -13.93
N ASN A 244 -7.34 -21.02 -13.70
CA ASN A 244 -8.69 -20.49 -13.69
C ASN A 244 -8.92 -19.53 -12.51
N ALA A 245 -8.38 -19.83 -11.33
CA ALA A 245 -8.44 -18.95 -10.16
C ALA A 245 -7.76 -17.60 -10.44
N VAL A 246 -6.56 -17.61 -11.01
CA VAL A 246 -5.87 -16.39 -11.44
C VAL A 246 -6.73 -15.56 -12.41
N ALA A 247 -7.35 -16.21 -13.40
CA ALA A 247 -8.21 -15.51 -14.35
C ALA A 247 -9.43 -14.86 -13.66
N ALA A 248 -10.06 -15.56 -12.71
CA ALA A 248 -11.15 -15.02 -11.90
C ALA A 248 -10.71 -13.82 -11.07
N VAL A 249 -9.54 -13.91 -10.40
CA VAL A 249 -8.96 -12.82 -9.61
C VAL A 249 -8.71 -11.57 -10.45
N PHE A 250 -8.18 -11.73 -11.68
CA PHE A 250 -7.97 -10.60 -12.61
C PHE A 250 -9.29 -9.92 -12.97
N VAL A 251 -10.31 -10.69 -13.33
CA VAL A 251 -11.64 -10.15 -13.67
C VAL A 251 -12.24 -9.42 -12.47
N ASN A 252 -12.26 -10.04 -11.30
CA ASN A 252 -12.86 -9.48 -10.10
C ASN A 252 -12.13 -8.23 -9.63
N THR A 253 -10.79 -8.20 -9.71
CA THR A 253 -9.97 -7.01 -9.43
C THR A 253 -10.35 -5.86 -10.34
N ASN A 254 -10.45 -6.09 -11.66
CA ASN A 254 -10.86 -5.08 -12.63
C ASN A 254 -12.29 -4.58 -12.39
N MET A 255 -13.22 -5.48 -12.12
CA MET A 255 -14.63 -5.13 -11.91
C MET A 255 -14.84 -4.35 -10.61
N ALA A 256 -14.10 -4.67 -9.56
CA ALA A 256 -14.14 -3.92 -8.30
C ALA A 256 -13.60 -2.49 -8.46
N ALA A 257 -12.49 -2.33 -9.19
CA ALA A 257 -11.95 -1.00 -9.51
C ALA A 257 -12.95 -0.16 -10.30
N ALA A 258 -13.54 -0.73 -11.34
CA ALA A 258 -14.56 -0.06 -12.16
C ALA A 258 -15.80 0.33 -11.33
N GLY A 259 -16.29 -0.59 -10.49
CA GLY A 259 -17.38 -0.34 -9.54
C GLY A 259 -17.02 0.81 -8.58
N GLY A 260 -15.84 0.77 -7.97
CA GLY A 260 -15.36 1.80 -7.05
C GLY A 260 -15.32 3.19 -7.69
N LEU A 261 -14.75 3.30 -8.89
CA LEU A 261 -14.69 4.54 -9.64
C LEU A 261 -16.08 5.10 -9.94
N VAL A 262 -16.96 4.26 -10.53
CA VAL A 262 -18.30 4.71 -10.97
C VAL A 262 -19.14 5.15 -9.78
N PHE A 263 -19.16 4.39 -8.69
CA PHE A 263 -19.96 4.74 -7.51
C PHE A 263 -19.39 5.96 -6.77
N ALA A 264 -18.06 6.13 -6.71
CA ALA A 264 -17.44 7.33 -6.16
C ALA A 264 -17.81 8.57 -7.00
N LEU A 265 -17.76 8.46 -8.33
CA LEU A 265 -18.11 9.54 -9.24
C LEU A 265 -19.59 9.95 -9.10
N ILE A 266 -20.51 8.96 -9.01
CA ILE A 266 -21.94 9.22 -8.76
C ILE A 266 -22.12 9.90 -7.41
N THR A 267 -21.48 9.38 -6.35
CA THR A 267 -21.56 9.94 -4.99
C THR A 267 -21.06 11.38 -4.96
N ALA A 268 -19.90 11.65 -5.56
CA ALA A 268 -19.35 13.00 -5.67
C ALA A 268 -20.29 13.93 -6.44
N ARG A 269 -20.88 13.47 -7.54
CA ARG A 269 -21.86 14.24 -8.31
C ARG A 269 -23.10 14.59 -7.49
N LEU A 270 -23.59 13.66 -6.68
CA LEU A 270 -24.77 13.88 -5.84
C LEU A 270 -24.48 14.87 -4.68
N ILE A 271 -23.26 14.81 -4.10
CA ILE A 271 -22.88 15.67 -2.96
C ILE A 271 -22.44 17.07 -3.42
N PHE A 272 -21.57 17.14 -4.45
CA PHE A 272 -20.90 18.38 -4.87
C PHE A 272 -21.56 19.03 -6.08
N GLY A 273 -22.53 18.37 -6.72
CA GLY A 273 -23.20 18.88 -7.93
C GLY A 273 -22.34 18.79 -9.21
N LYS A 274 -21.11 18.28 -9.13
CA LYS A 274 -20.17 18.17 -10.26
C LYS A 274 -19.44 16.83 -10.21
N ALA A 275 -18.96 16.36 -11.36
CA ALA A 275 -18.01 15.28 -11.43
C ALA A 275 -16.67 15.75 -10.86
N ASP A 276 -16.09 14.95 -9.97
CA ASP A 276 -14.80 15.25 -9.35
C ASP A 276 -13.81 14.14 -9.73
N LEU A 277 -12.75 14.53 -10.44
CA LEU A 277 -11.72 13.59 -10.91
C LEU A 277 -10.96 12.96 -9.74
N THR A 278 -10.65 13.75 -8.70
CA THR A 278 -9.88 13.22 -7.56
C THR A 278 -10.69 12.17 -6.79
N MET A 279 -11.99 12.37 -6.64
CA MET A 279 -12.89 11.37 -6.06
C MET A 279 -13.01 10.12 -6.95
N ALA A 280 -13.04 10.29 -8.28
CA ALA A 280 -13.06 9.16 -9.22
C ALA A 280 -11.76 8.32 -9.12
N LEU A 281 -10.58 8.96 -9.10
CA LEU A 281 -9.29 8.28 -8.96
C LEU A 281 -9.18 7.53 -7.61
N ASN A 282 -9.53 8.20 -6.51
CA ASN A 282 -9.60 7.56 -5.20
C ASN A 282 -10.65 6.44 -5.15
N GLY A 283 -11.76 6.58 -5.89
CA GLY A 283 -12.79 5.56 -6.02
C GLY A 283 -12.29 4.28 -6.71
N ALA A 284 -11.50 4.41 -7.78
CA ALA A 284 -10.87 3.25 -8.43
C ALA A 284 -9.96 2.50 -7.46
N LEU A 285 -9.07 3.24 -6.77
CA LEU A 285 -8.16 2.66 -5.78
C LEU A 285 -8.92 2.04 -4.59
N ALA A 286 -9.99 2.68 -4.12
CA ALA A 286 -10.86 2.15 -3.08
C ALA A 286 -11.51 0.82 -3.50
N GLY A 287 -11.98 0.72 -4.75
CA GLY A 287 -12.49 -0.53 -5.30
C GLY A 287 -11.45 -1.65 -5.31
N LEU A 288 -10.22 -1.32 -5.72
CA LEU A 288 -9.09 -2.24 -5.70
C LEU A 288 -8.76 -2.72 -4.28
N VAL A 289 -8.68 -1.81 -3.33
CA VAL A 289 -8.42 -2.15 -1.91
C VAL A 289 -9.56 -3.00 -1.33
N ALA A 290 -10.82 -2.68 -1.64
CA ALA A 290 -11.99 -3.38 -1.12
C ALA A 290 -12.01 -4.87 -1.50
N ILE A 291 -11.51 -5.21 -2.71
CA ILE A 291 -11.54 -6.60 -3.20
C ILE A 291 -10.27 -7.39 -2.82
N THR A 292 -9.22 -6.71 -2.40
CA THR A 292 -7.88 -7.31 -2.19
C THR A 292 -7.85 -8.40 -1.10
N ALA A 293 -8.75 -8.33 -0.09
CA ALA A 293 -8.83 -9.37 0.93
C ALA A 293 -9.45 -10.68 0.42
N GLU A 294 -10.32 -10.61 -0.60
CA GLU A 294 -10.99 -11.78 -1.17
C GLU A 294 -11.36 -11.52 -2.64
N PRO A 295 -10.41 -11.61 -3.57
CA PRO A 295 -10.70 -11.41 -4.99
C PRO A 295 -11.15 -12.68 -5.72
N LEU A 296 -11.03 -13.87 -5.09
CA LEU A 296 -11.26 -15.16 -5.75
C LEU A 296 -12.72 -15.61 -5.71
N THR A 297 -13.36 -15.55 -4.54
CA THR A 297 -14.70 -16.14 -4.35
C THR A 297 -15.87 -15.29 -4.88
N PRO A 298 -15.79 -13.96 -4.99
CA PRO A 298 -16.88 -13.17 -5.54
C PRO A 298 -17.17 -13.51 -7.01
N THR A 299 -18.45 -13.45 -7.40
CA THR A 299 -18.79 -13.32 -8.81
C THR A 299 -18.37 -11.93 -9.32
N PRO A 300 -18.20 -11.72 -10.65
CA PRO A 300 -17.87 -10.40 -11.19
C PRO A 300 -18.86 -9.30 -10.78
N LEU A 301 -20.15 -9.62 -10.65
CA LEU A 301 -21.16 -8.69 -10.14
C LEU A 301 -20.95 -8.37 -8.67
N ALA A 302 -20.69 -9.37 -7.83
CA ALA A 302 -20.40 -9.17 -6.41
C ALA A 302 -19.13 -8.33 -6.21
N ALA A 303 -18.07 -8.62 -6.97
CA ALA A 303 -16.85 -7.82 -6.96
C ALA A 303 -17.11 -6.36 -7.34
N THR A 304 -17.93 -6.10 -8.38
CA THR A 304 -18.35 -4.75 -8.77
C THR A 304 -19.06 -4.02 -7.63
N LEU A 305 -19.96 -4.72 -6.91
CA LEU A 305 -20.73 -4.13 -5.81
C LEU A 305 -19.85 -3.90 -4.56
N ILE A 306 -18.96 -4.85 -4.21
CA ILE A 306 -18.01 -4.69 -3.11
C ILE A 306 -17.11 -3.48 -3.36
N GLY A 307 -16.56 -3.37 -4.57
CA GLY A 307 -15.76 -2.20 -4.99
C GLY A 307 -16.60 -0.92 -5.01
N GLY A 308 -17.85 -0.98 -5.49
CA GLY A 308 -18.78 0.15 -5.51
C GLY A 308 -19.08 0.71 -4.12
N VAL A 309 -19.31 -0.16 -3.13
CA VAL A 309 -19.45 0.25 -1.72
C VAL A 309 -18.17 0.92 -1.23
N GLY A 310 -16.99 0.36 -1.56
CA GLY A 310 -15.68 1.00 -1.28
C GLY A 310 -15.59 2.42 -1.87
N GLY A 311 -16.08 2.60 -3.11
CA GLY A 311 -16.15 3.91 -3.77
C GLY A 311 -17.07 4.91 -3.06
N ILE A 312 -18.20 4.48 -2.52
CA ILE A 312 -19.06 5.33 -1.69
C ILE A 312 -18.35 5.69 -0.38
N ILE A 313 -17.80 4.70 0.31
CA ILE A 313 -17.12 4.87 1.60
C ILE A 313 -15.97 5.86 1.49
N VAL A 314 -15.15 5.79 0.45
CA VAL A 314 -13.98 6.69 0.31
C VAL A 314 -14.38 8.16 0.21
N VAL A 315 -15.44 8.48 -0.52
CA VAL A 315 -15.94 9.87 -0.62
C VAL A 315 -16.37 10.42 0.74
N PHE A 316 -17.15 9.64 1.48
CA PHE A 316 -17.57 10.04 2.82
C PHE A 316 -16.40 10.08 3.82
N SER A 317 -15.44 9.17 3.69
CA SER A 317 -14.25 9.13 4.54
C SER A 317 -13.38 10.36 4.35
N ILE A 318 -13.11 10.78 3.11
CA ILE A 318 -12.34 12.00 2.81
C ILE A 318 -13.04 13.22 3.45
N ILE A 319 -14.35 13.36 3.29
CA ILE A 319 -15.13 14.44 3.91
C ILE A 319 -15.06 14.38 5.44
N ALA A 320 -15.12 13.17 6.02
CA ALA A 320 -15.09 12.99 7.47
C ALA A 320 -13.71 13.35 8.04
N LEU A 321 -12.61 12.90 7.41
CA LEU A 321 -11.25 13.24 7.86
C LEU A 321 -11.00 14.75 7.79
N ASP A 322 -11.45 15.42 6.73
CA ASP A 322 -11.37 16.89 6.64
C ASP A 322 -12.16 17.58 7.78
N LYS A 323 -13.35 17.10 8.11
CA LYS A 323 -14.13 17.63 9.27
C LYS A 323 -13.44 17.36 10.60
N LEU A 324 -12.75 16.25 10.74
CA LEU A 324 -11.94 15.92 11.92
C LEU A 324 -10.59 16.65 11.95
N ARG A 325 -10.30 17.47 10.93
CA ARG A 325 -9.03 18.19 10.73
C ARG A 325 -7.81 17.27 10.64
N ILE A 326 -8.01 16.10 10.06
CA ILE A 326 -6.94 15.15 9.69
C ILE A 326 -6.61 15.41 8.23
N ASP A 327 -5.47 16.06 7.97
CA ASP A 327 -5.07 16.45 6.62
C ASP A 327 -4.33 15.31 5.93
N ASP A 328 -5.02 14.65 5.01
CA ASP A 328 -4.54 13.59 4.14
C ASP A 328 -4.49 14.11 2.69
N PRO A 329 -3.32 14.56 2.19
CA PRO A 329 -3.20 15.24 0.91
C PRO A 329 -3.70 14.46 -0.30
N VAL A 330 -3.54 13.14 -0.29
CA VAL A 330 -3.83 12.27 -1.43
C VAL A 330 -5.02 11.32 -1.20
N GLY A 331 -5.58 11.31 0.01
CA GLY A 331 -6.66 10.40 0.38
C GLY A 331 -6.19 8.99 0.80
N ALA A 332 -4.91 8.83 1.12
CA ALA A 332 -4.31 7.52 1.44
C ALA A 332 -4.97 6.83 2.64
N ILE A 333 -5.24 7.55 3.73
CA ILE A 333 -5.88 7.00 4.92
C ILE A 333 -7.32 6.56 4.61
N SER A 334 -8.04 7.34 3.80
CA SER A 334 -9.41 6.99 3.40
C SER A 334 -9.44 5.77 2.49
N VAL A 335 -8.59 5.72 1.47
CA VAL A 335 -8.52 4.62 0.50
C VAL A 335 -8.01 3.34 1.18
N HIS A 336 -6.84 3.41 1.81
CA HIS A 336 -6.17 2.20 2.27
C HIS A 336 -6.58 1.79 3.70
N GLY A 337 -6.90 2.76 4.57
CA GLY A 337 -7.34 2.50 5.94
C GLY A 337 -8.82 2.15 6.01
N VAL A 338 -9.68 3.13 5.75
CA VAL A 338 -11.13 2.96 5.95
C VAL A 338 -11.71 1.93 4.97
N VAL A 339 -11.32 1.98 3.69
CA VAL A 339 -11.78 0.97 2.73
C VAL A 339 -11.05 -0.36 2.90
N GLY A 340 -9.81 -0.39 3.40
CA GLY A 340 -9.15 -1.65 3.80
C GLY A 340 -9.90 -2.39 4.91
N MET A 341 -10.43 -1.66 5.90
CA MET A 341 -11.33 -2.24 6.91
C MET A 341 -12.61 -2.81 6.28
N TRP A 342 -13.20 -2.10 5.30
CA TRP A 342 -14.34 -2.60 4.54
C TRP A 342 -13.99 -3.89 3.80
N GLY A 343 -12.84 -3.94 3.11
CA GLY A 343 -12.39 -5.14 2.38
C GLY A 343 -12.32 -6.37 3.29
N LEU A 344 -11.76 -6.23 4.50
CA LEU A 344 -11.70 -7.31 5.48
C LEU A 344 -13.09 -7.77 5.96
N VAL A 345 -13.99 -6.82 6.24
CA VAL A 345 -15.37 -7.11 6.69
C VAL A 345 -16.20 -7.72 5.56
N ALA A 346 -15.88 -7.42 4.31
CA ALA A 346 -16.61 -7.93 3.14
C ALA A 346 -16.27 -9.40 2.81
N VAL A 347 -15.15 -9.95 3.28
CA VAL A 347 -14.73 -11.34 3.00
C VAL A 347 -15.85 -12.37 3.24
N PRO A 348 -16.54 -12.41 4.40
CA PRO A 348 -17.59 -13.40 4.66
C PRO A 348 -18.85 -13.24 3.80
N ILE A 349 -18.95 -12.16 3.02
CA ILE A 349 -20.13 -11.97 2.13
C ILE A 349 -20.11 -12.99 0.99
N THR A 350 -18.92 -13.35 0.52
CA THR A 350 -18.74 -14.23 -0.64
C THR A 350 -17.94 -15.49 -0.34
N ASN A 351 -17.18 -15.50 0.74
CA ASN A 351 -16.40 -16.65 1.18
C ASN A 351 -17.12 -17.35 2.35
N ALA A 352 -17.75 -18.49 2.09
CA ALA A 352 -18.50 -19.24 3.09
C ALA A 352 -17.62 -19.87 4.19
N ASP A 353 -16.32 -20.03 3.92
CA ASP A 353 -15.36 -20.60 4.86
C ASP A 353 -14.79 -19.55 5.83
N ALA A 354 -15.06 -18.26 5.59
CA ALA A 354 -14.60 -17.16 6.39
C ALA A 354 -15.64 -16.69 7.41
N GLY A 355 -15.23 -16.56 8.67
CA GLY A 355 -16.06 -16.03 9.75
C GLY A 355 -15.87 -14.54 9.98
N ILE A 356 -16.90 -13.78 10.33
CA ILE A 356 -16.78 -12.35 10.64
C ILE A 356 -15.92 -12.10 11.90
N VAL A 357 -15.91 -13.00 12.88
CA VAL A 357 -15.15 -12.83 14.11
C VAL A 357 -13.64 -12.87 13.87
N PRO A 358 -13.06 -13.87 13.14
CA PRO A 358 -11.67 -13.82 12.73
C PRO A 358 -11.30 -12.53 11.98
N GLN A 359 -12.16 -12.06 11.07
CA GLN A 359 -11.93 -10.83 10.30
C GLN A 359 -11.84 -9.59 11.21
N LEU A 360 -12.73 -9.47 12.19
CA LEU A 360 -12.68 -8.37 13.16
C LEU A 360 -11.47 -8.47 14.08
N ILE A 361 -11.07 -9.67 14.51
CA ILE A 361 -9.85 -9.88 15.31
C ILE A 361 -8.63 -9.45 14.49
N GLY A 362 -8.50 -9.89 13.24
CA GLY A 362 -7.39 -9.53 12.38
C GLY A 362 -7.33 -8.01 12.13
N LEU A 363 -8.48 -7.40 11.79
CA LEU A 363 -8.60 -5.96 11.61
C LEU A 363 -8.10 -5.17 12.83
N VAL A 364 -8.64 -5.48 14.02
CA VAL A 364 -8.28 -4.77 15.26
C VAL A 364 -6.82 -5.00 15.62
N THR A 365 -6.33 -6.22 15.45
CA THR A 365 -4.94 -6.58 15.77
C THR A 365 -3.94 -5.85 14.87
N ILE A 366 -4.16 -5.87 13.56
CA ILE A 366 -3.29 -5.18 12.60
C ILE A 366 -3.32 -3.68 12.86
N PHE A 367 -4.51 -3.09 12.98
CA PHE A 367 -4.65 -1.67 13.28
C PHE A 367 -3.93 -1.28 14.58
N ALA A 368 -4.21 -1.97 15.66
CA ALA A 368 -3.64 -1.65 16.97
C ALA A 368 -2.12 -1.79 17.00
N TRP A 369 -1.59 -2.90 16.47
CA TRP A 369 -0.15 -3.12 16.39
C TRP A 369 0.54 -2.02 15.60
N VAL A 370 0.09 -1.80 14.37
CA VAL A 370 0.76 -0.86 13.48
C VAL A 370 0.60 0.58 13.96
N PHE A 371 -0.60 0.97 14.39
CA PHE A 371 -0.84 2.33 14.87
C PHE A 371 -0.01 2.65 16.12
N ILE A 372 -0.03 1.76 17.12
CA ILE A 372 0.68 2.01 18.39
C ILE A 372 2.19 2.00 18.18
N THR A 373 2.74 1.00 17.48
CA THR A 373 4.18 0.93 17.23
C THR A 373 4.65 2.09 16.37
N SER A 374 3.91 2.45 15.33
CA SER A 374 4.22 3.61 14.50
C SER A 374 4.13 4.92 15.27
N LEU A 375 3.14 5.08 16.15
CA LEU A 375 3.02 6.27 16.99
C LEU A 375 4.23 6.44 17.91
N ILE A 376 4.69 5.34 18.53
CA ILE A 376 5.90 5.34 19.37
C ILE A 376 7.13 5.73 18.53
N VAL A 377 7.31 5.09 17.37
CA VAL A 377 8.47 5.36 16.49
C VAL A 377 8.44 6.80 15.99
N TRP A 378 7.31 7.30 15.51
CA TRP A 378 7.17 8.69 15.09
C TRP A 378 7.43 9.68 16.21
N LEU A 379 6.98 9.38 17.43
CA LEU A 379 7.26 10.21 18.61
C LEU A 379 8.76 10.25 18.93
N LEU A 380 9.44 9.11 18.88
CA LEU A 380 10.89 9.03 19.10
C LEU A 380 11.65 9.83 18.03
N ILE A 381 11.31 9.67 16.75
CA ILE A 381 11.92 10.45 15.66
C ILE A 381 11.65 11.94 15.85
N LYS A 382 10.42 12.32 16.24
CA LYS A 382 10.07 13.72 16.54
C LYS A 382 10.93 14.32 17.65
N LEU A 383 11.23 13.56 18.70
CA LEU A 383 12.04 14.00 19.84
C LEU A 383 13.53 14.12 19.47
N ILE A 384 14.03 13.24 18.61
CA ILE A 384 15.46 13.17 18.25
C ILE A 384 15.83 14.21 17.20
N MET A 385 15.04 14.32 16.12
CA MET A 385 15.41 15.14 14.96
C MET A 385 14.29 16.05 14.44
N GLY A 386 13.08 15.96 15.01
CA GLY A 386 11.90 16.62 14.47
C GLY A 386 11.36 15.91 13.25
N ILE A 387 10.04 16.00 13.02
CA ILE A 387 9.37 15.36 11.87
C ILE A 387 8.81 16.34 10.86
N ARG A 388 8.69 17.63 11.23
CA ARG A 388 8.09 18.66 10.38
C ARG A 388 9.14 19.65 9.92
N VAL A 389 9.07 20.05 8.66
CA VAL A 389 9.84 21.18 8.11
C VAL A 389 9.45 22.50 8.78
N SER A 390 10.26 23.56 8.64
CA SER A 390 9.94 24.88 9.13
C SER A 390 8.72 25.48 8.40
N GLU A 391 8.12 26.52 8.98
CA GLU A 391 6.99 27.22 8.32
C GLU A 391 7.44 27.90 7.03
N GLU A 392 8.66 28.36 6.96
CA GLU A 392 9.27 28.99 5.80
C GLU A 392 9.45 27.97 4.65
N GLU A 393 10.07 26.82 4.95
CA GLU A 393 10.24 25.73 3.98
C GLU A 393 8.88 25.21 3.46
N GLU A 394 7.86 25.08 4.33
CA GLU A 394 6.52 24.67 3.90
C GLU A 394 5.86 25.72 3.01
N TYR A 395 6.12 27.02 3.27
CA TYR A 395 5.61 28.12 2.45
C TYR A 395 6.33 28.22 1.10
N GLU A 396 7.65 28.12 1.07
CA GLU A 396 8.45 28.17 -0.17
C GLU A 396 8.33 26.88 -1.00
N GLY A 397 8.22 25.76 -0.36
CA GLY A 397 8.19 24.41 -0.93
C GLY A 397 9.37 23.57 -0.48
N VAL A 398 9.12 22.28 -0.24
CA VAL A 398 10.14 21.39 0.33
C VAL A 398 11.18 20.91 -0.68
N ASP A 399 10.94 21.10 -1.99
CA ASP A 399 11.87 20.70 -3.05
C ASP A 399 13.25 21.33 -2.89
N LEU A 400 13.30 22.63 -2.71
CA LEU A 400 14.58 23.36 -2.52
C LEU A 400 15.21 23.07 -1.15
N GLY A 401 14.40 23.09 -0.09
CA GLY A 401 14.92 22.89 1.28
C GLY A 401 15.45 21.48 1.53
N GLU A 402 14.76 20.45 1.07
CA GLU A 402 15.09 19.05 1.35
C GLU A 402 15.92 18.39 0.23
N CYS A 403 15.76 18.81 -1.05
CA CYS A 403 16.41 18.17 -2.20
C CYS A 403 17.39 19.08 -2.95
N GLY A 404 17.35 20.40 -2.73
CA GLY A 404 18.24 21.35 -3.40
C GLY A 404 17.98 21.53 -4.89
N LEU A 405 16.78 21.11 -5.40
CA LEU A 405 16.40 21.22 -6.81
C LEU A 405 14.89 21.43 -6.93
N GLU A 406 14.44 21.94 -8.06
CA GLU A 406 13.04 22.10 -8.43
C GLU A 406 12.62 21.07 -9.48
N ALA A 407 11.41 20.52 -9.36
CA ALA A 407 10.92 19.53 -10.30
C ALA A 407 10.63 20.10 -11.70
N TYR A 408 10.32 21.40 -11.79
CA TYR A 408 9.95 22.09 -13.04
C TYR A 408 10.75 23.36 -13.23
N PRO A 409 12.09 23.31 -13.40
CA PRO A 409 12.95 24.49 -13.42
C PRO A 409 12.67 25.46 -14.55
N GLU A 410 12.15 24.99 -15.69
CA GLU A 410 11.79 25.83 -16.85
C GLU A 410 10.55 26.69 -16.63
N PHE A 411 9.69 26.32 -15.68
CA PHE A 411 8.44 27.04 -15.35
C PHE A 411 8.56 27.96 -14.15
N VAL A 412 9.68 27.94 -13.47
CA VAL A 412 9.98 28.87 -12.40
C VAL A 412 10.47 30.16 -13.05
N GLY A 413 9.57 31.11 -13.23
CA GLY A 413 9.91 32.43 -13.76
C GLY A 413 11.08 32.99 -12.95
N SER A 414 12.02 33.67 -13.61
CA SER A 414 13.28 34.21 -13.12
C SER A 414 13.14 34.93 -11.77
N ARG A 415 13.01 34.18 -10.70
CA ARG A 415 13.21 34.69 -9.35
C ARG A 415 14.72 34.76 -9.12
N GLY A 416 15.29 35.92 -9.52
CA GLY A 416 16.61 36.33 -9.07
C GLY A 416 17.78 35.81 -9.88
N ALA A 417 17.85 36.13 -11.19
CA ALA A 417 19.13 36.49 -11.77
C ALA A 417 19.44 37.94 -11.33
N GLY A 418 19.76 38.11 -10.03
CA GLY A 418 20.00 39.39 -9.43
C GLY A 418 20.96 39.25 -8.25
N THR A 419 22.23 39.38 -8.55
CA THR A 419 23.45 39.59 -7.77
C THR A 419 24.21 38.38 -7.33
#